data_9890b84064c191bf8c1e7c1cb0f77a31
#
_entry.id   9890b84064c191bf8c1e7c1cb0f77a31
#
_cell.length_a   1.000
_cell.length_b   1.000
_cell.length_c   1.000
_cell.angle_alpha   90.00
_cell.angle_beta   90.00
_cell.angle_gamma   90.00
#
_symmetry.space_group_name_H-M   'P 1'
#
loop_
_entity.id
_entity.type
_entity.pdbx_description
1 polymer ?
#
loop_
_entity_poly.entity_id
_entity_poly.type
_entity_poly.pdbx_seq_one_letter_code
_entity_poly.pdbx_strand_id
1 'polypeptide(L)'
;MQLTHGRLKAALIAGKIPVTDQALAVLQAGLVTIARGYHLNKVLRAVKTPTELRKELSRLYQACRTFLDVLDADLKGLGQFQALLSDIWPGGQLARVVGDLRAVYSRLEMAILMVEQEQAKMTRRQNPATWFLLAVHDLFSEITGEAEPGTAGPLHRFTKRCAALVDPEIDVPESENSFHKRLTAALARRTGKIAVLPMIIFPGKEGFENDPIFPAN
;
A
#
# COMPACT_ATOMS: atom_id res chain seq x y z
N MET A 1 10.14 -12.30 2.52
CA MET A 1 9.26 -13.37 1.97
C MET A 1 10.10 -14.30 1.10
N GLN A 2 10.24 -15.59 1.46
CA GLN A 2 10.96 -16.57 0.64
C GLN A 2 9.96 -17.48 -0.09
N LEU A 3 9.69 -17.20 -1.35
CA LEU A 3 8.82 -18.02 -2.22
C LEU A 3 9.65 -19.12 -2.88
N THR A 4 10.01 -20.14 -2.11
CA THR A 4 10.69 -21.31 -2.69
C THR A 4 9.72 -22.19 -3.46
N HIS A 5 10.16 -22.79 -4.54
CA HIS A 5 9.35 -23.68 -5.39
C HIS A 5 8.64 -24.81 -4.58
N GLY A 6 9.34 -25.38 -3.59
CA GLY A 6 8.76 -26.40 -2.70
C GLY A 6 7.58 -25.87 -1.86
N ARG A 7 7.66 -24.65 -1.35
CA ARG A 7 6.58 -24.03 -0.56
C ARG A 7 5.38 -23.68 -1.43
N LEU A 8 5.61 -23.22 -2.66
CA LEU A 8 4.53 -22.95 -3.62
C LEU A 8 3.81 -24.26 -4.00
N LYS A 9 4.55 -25.33 -4.29
CA LYS A 9 3.96 -26.67 -4.51
C LYS A 9 3.12 -27.12 -3.33
N ALA A 10 3.61 -26.96 -2.11
CA ALA A 10 2.87 -27.35 -0.91
C ALA A 10 1.54 -26.57 -0.76
N ALA A 11 1.49 -25.30 -1.18
CA ALA A 11 0.26 -24.52 -1.18
C ALA A 11 -0.74 -25.06 -2.22
N LEU A 12 -0.32 -25.36 -3.45
CA LEU A 12 -1.19 -25.94 -4.47
C LEU A 12 -1.76 -27.30 -4.02
N ILE A 13 -0.91 -28.19 -3.49
CA ILE A 13 -1.33 -29.51 -2.98
C ILE A 13 -2.36 -29.35 -1.86
N ALA A 14 -2.14 -28.42 -0.92
CA ALA A 14 -3.09 -28.15 0.16
C ALA A 14 -4.46 -27.68 -0.35
N GLY A 15 -4.47 -26.93 -1.44
CA GLY A 15 -5.66 -26.50 -2.16
C GLY A 15 -6.29 -27.57 -3.07
N LYS A 16 -5.69 -28.76 -3.18
CA LYS A 16 -6.06 -29.80 -4.15
C LYS A 16 -5.99 -29.30 -5.62
N ILE A 17 -5.09 -28.36 -5.89
CA ILE A 17 -4.84 -27.81 -7.21
C ILE A 17 -3.75 -28.62 -7.89
N PRO A 18 -3.91 -29.01 -9.19
CA PRO A 18 -2.86 -29.68 -9.95
C PRO A 18 -1.58 -28.82 -10.00
N VAL A 19 -0.44 -29.47 -9.72
CA VAL A 19 0.86 -28.78 -9.75
C VAL A 19 1.36 -28.72 -11.19
N THR A 20 1.08 -27.62 -11.87
CA THR A 20 1.57 -27.32 -13.21
C THR A 20 2.48 -26.10 -13.17
N ASP A 21 3.36 -25.93 -14.16
CA ASP A 21 4.24 -24.76 -14.24
C ASP A 21 3.41 -23.46 -14.35
N GLN A 22 2.29 -23.50 -15.05
CA GLN A 22 1.37 -22.38 -15.17
C GLN A 22 0.75 -22.02 -13.81
N ALA A 23 0.23 -23.00 -13.05
CA ALA A 23 -0.34 -22.77 -11.72
C ALA A 23 0.71 -22.21 -10.75
N LEU A 24 1.95 -22.69 -10.83
CA LEU A 24 3.06 -22.18 -10.03
C LEU A 24 3.41 -20.74 -10.38
N ALA A 25 3.46 -20.40 -11.66
CA ALA A 25 3.75 -19.04 -12.12
C ALA A 25 2.65 -18.05 -11.68
N VAL A 26 1.37 -18.41 -11.85
CA VAL A 26 0.23 -17.59 -11.43
C VAL A 26 0.24 -17.43 -9.90
N LEU A 27 0.47 -18.52 -9.16
CA LEU A 27 0.56 -18.47 -7.69
C LEU A 27 1.70 -17.57 -7.22
N GLN A 28 2.88 -17.68 -7.81
CA GLN A 28 4.03 -16.86 -7.45
C GLN A 28 3.77 -15.37 -7.70
N ALA A 29 3.30 -15.01 -8.90
CA ALA A 29 2.98 -13.63 -9.27
C ALA A 29 1.86 -13.05 -8.37
N GLY A 30 0.81 -13.83 -8.14
CA GLY A 30 -0.32 -13.45 -7.29
C GLY A 30 0.10 -13.22 -5.85
N LEU A 31 0.93 -14.12 -5.27
CA LEU A 31 1.42 -13.96 -3.89
C LEU A 31 2.32 -12.74 -3.71
N VAL A 32 3.17 -12.41 -4.69
CA VAL A 32 3.96 -11.17 -4.65
C VAL A 32 3.05 -9.94 -4.59
N THR A 33 2.03 -9.92 -5.43
CA THR A 33 1.04 -8.83 -5.47
C THR A 33 0.23 -8.75 -4.17
N ILE A 34 -0.23 -9.88 -3.65
CA ILE A 34 -0.97 -9.98 -2.39
C ILE A 34 -0.10 -9.54 -1.22
N ALA A 35 1.16 -9.95 -1.16
CA ALA A 35 2.08 -9.54 -0.10
C ALA A 35 2.26 -8.02 -0.07
N ARG A 36 2.53 -7.40 -1.22
CA ARG A 36 2.64 -5.94 -1.34
C ARG A 36 1.37 -5.23 -0.87
N GLY A 37 0.21 -5.67 -1.35
CA GLY A 37 -1.08 -5.10 -0.97
C GLY A 37 -1.39 -5.28 0.52
N TYR A 38 -1.09 -6.43 1.10
CA TYR A 38 -1.27 -6.70 2.53
C TYR A 38 -0.40 -5.80 3.39
N HIS A 39 0.91 -5.72 3.10
CA HIS A 39 1.82 -4.85 3.86
C HIS A 39 1.46 -3.38 3.72
N LEU A 40 1.08 -2.94 2.51
CA LEU A 40 0.58 -1.58 2.31
C LEU A 40 -0.65 -1.30 3.18
N ASN A 41 -1.64 -2.20 3.19
CA ASN A 41 -2.83 -2.07 4.04
C ASN A 41 -2.49 -2.08 5.54
N LYS A 42 -1.52 -2.92 5.97
CA LYS A 42 -1.02 -2.98 7.35
C LYS A 42 -0.40 -1.63 7.75
N VAL A 43 0.46 -1.06 6.89
CA VAL A 43 1.09 0.26 7.08
C VAL A 43 0.04 1.36 7.08
N LEU A 44 -0.85 1.40 6.09
CA LEU A 44 -1.92 2.40 6.00
C LEU A 44 -2.90 2.36 7.18
N ARG A 45 -3.03 1.20 7.84
CA ARG A 45 -3.85 1.07 9.05
C ARG A 45 -3.10 1.52 10.31
N ALA A 46 -1.79 1.31 10.36
CA ALA A 46 -0.93 1.81 11.45
C ALA A 46 -0.74 3.33 11.36
N VAL A 47 -0.76 3.88 10.15
CA VAL A 47 -0.76 5.33 9.91
C VAL A 47 -2.16 5.87 10.19
N LYS A 48 -2.21 7.05 10.80
CA LYS A 48 -3.40 7.85 11.15
C LYS A 48 -4.51 7.76 10.08
N THR A 49 -5.74 7.92 10.51
CA THR A 49 -6.89 7.90 9.58
C THR A 49 -6.68 8.87 8.42
N PRO A 50 -7.27 8.67 7.22
CA PRO A 50 -7.17 9.63 6.12
C PRO A 50 -7.53 11.06 6.55
N THR A 51 -8.48 11.20 7.47
CA THR A 51 -8.85 12.49 8.07
C THR A 51 -7.71 13.08 8.91
N GLU A 52 -7.01 12.28 9.70
CA GLU A 52 -5.86 12.73 10.50
C GLU A 52 -4.66 13.02 9.60
N LEU A 53 -4.40 12.17 8.60
CA LEU A 53 -3.35 12.39 7.62
C LEU A 53 -3.61 13.69 6.82
N ARG A 54 -4.84 13.90 6.36
CA ARG A 54 -5.24 15.14 5.70
C ARG A 54 -5.01 16.35 6.60
N LYS A 55 -5.39 16.26 7.87
CA LYS A 55 -5.21 17.35 8.85
C LYS A 55 -3.73 17.69 9.04
N GLU A 56 -2.85 16.69 9.09
CA GLU A 56 -1.41 16.91 9.19
C GLU A 56 -0.81 17.47 7.91
N LEU A 57 -1.13 16.89 6.76
CA LEU A 57 -0.70 17.42 5.48
C LEU A 57 -1.15 18.87 5.30
N SER A 58 -2.40 19.18 5.68
CA SER A 58 -2.92 20.56 5.63
C SER A 58 -2.16 21.50 6.58
N ARG A 59 -1.75 21.04 7.77
CA ARG A 59 -0.93 21.84 8.68
C ARG A 59 0.46 22.12 8.09
N LEU A 60 1.10 21.10 7.52
CA LEU A 60 2.40 21.27 6.85
C LEU A 60 2.28 22.20 5.65
N TYR A 61 1.24 22.02 4.84
CA TYR A 61 0.94 22.88 3.70
C TYR A 61 0.79 24.36 4.13
N GLN A 62 0.00 24.63 5.18
CA GLN A 62 -0.18 25.97 5.70
C GLN A 62 1.12 26.57 6.26
N ALA A 63 1.92 25.77 6.96
CA ALA A 63 3.22 26.23 7.46
C ALA A 63 4.18 26.59 6.32
N CYS A 64 4.28 25.75 5.29
CA CYS A 64 5.07 26.05 4.09
C CYS A 64 4.57 27.30 3.37
N ARG A 65 3.25 27.43 3.22
CA ARG A 65 2.62 28.60 2.61
C ARG A 65 2.95 29.88 3.37
N THR A 66 2.71 29.88 4.69
CA THR A 66 3.00 31.06 5.53
C THR A 66 4.45 31.49 5.42
N PHE A 67 5.38 30.53 5.42
CA PHE A 67 6.80 30.83 5.27
C PHE A 67 7.12 31.43 3.88
N LEU A 68 6.57 30.87 2.80
CA LEU A 68 6.73 31.40 1.45
C LEU A 68 6.09 32.78 1.29
N ASP A 69 4.90 33.01 1.87
CA ASP A 69 4.23 34.30 1.84
C ASP A 69 5.05 35.38 2.56
N VAL A 70 5.71 35.05 3.69
CA VAL A 70 6.62 35.95 4.40
C VAL A 70 7.85 36.28 3.53
N LEU A 71 8.45 35.28 2.89
CA LEU A 71 9.58 35.50 1.97
C LEU A 71 9.20 36.35 0.77
N ASP A 72 8.03 36.07 0.17
CA ASP A 72 7.56 36.81 -1.01
C ASP A 72 7.14 38.26 -0.64
N ALA A 73 6.65 38.48 0.57
CA ALA A 73 6.35 39.81 1.09
C ALA A 73 7.65 40.62 1.38
N ASP A 74 8.67 39.97 1.94
CA ASP A 74 9.96 40.57 2.22
C ASP A 74 10.70 40.93 0.92
N LEU A 75 10.56 40.11 -0.14
CA LEU A 75 11.07 40.39 -1.48
C LEU A 75 10.47 41.65 -2.09
N LYS A 76 9.21 41.95 -1.78
CA LYS A 76 8.52 43.18 -2.22
C LYS A 76 8.82 44.38 -1.35
N GLY A 77 9.40 44.14 -0.16
CA GLY A 77 9.81 45.15 0.80
C GLY A 77 11.31 45.49 0.71
N LEU A 78 11.96 45.65 1.85
CA LEU A 78 13.35 46.01 1.93
C LEU A 78 14.33 44.84 1.89
N GLY A 79 13.86 43.61 1.75
CA GLY A 79 14.71 42.41 1.71
C GLY A 79 15.49 42.11 2.99
N GLN A 80 15.08 42.68 4.12
CA GLN A 80 15.84 42.59 5.39
C GLN A 80 15.85 41.14 5.92
N PHE A 81 14.73 40.43 5.79
CA PHE A 81 14.66 39.04 6.20
C PHE A 81 15.50 38.13 5.30
N GLN A 82 15.50 38.41 4.01
CA GLN A 82 16.38 37.71 3.07
C GLN A 82 17.87 37.99 3.34
N ALA A 83 18.23 39.21 3.69
CA ALA A 83 19.61 39.53 4.06
C ALA A 83 20.05 38.71 5.28
N LEU A 84 19.24 38.66 6.33
CA LEU A 84 19.49 37.83 7.51
C LEU A 84 19.59 36.33 7.17
N LEU A 85 18.68 35.80 6.33
CA LEU A 85 18.74 34.41 5.91
C LEU A 85 19.94 34.13 5.01
N SER A 86 20.39 35.08 4.21
CA SER A 86 21.59 34.95 3.35
C SER A 86 22.87 34.86 4.18
N ASP A 87 22.91 35.49 5.36
CA ASP A 87 24.02 35.38 6.31
C ASP A 87 24.07 33.97 6.93
N ILE A 88 22.89 33.36 7.17
CA ILE A 88 22.81 31.99 7.70
C ILE A 88 23.10 30.96 6.58
N TRP A 89 22.67 31.23 5.34
CA TRP A 89 22.83 30.34 4.19
C TRP A 89 23.57 31.06 3.04
N PRO A 90 24.89 31.18 3.11
CA PRO A 90 25.69 31.91 2.11
C PRO A 90 25.74 31.16 0.75
N GLY A 91 26.16 31.87 -0.30
CA GLY A 91 26.49 31.21 -1.56
C GLY A 91 25.32 30.69 -2.39
N GLY A 92 24.14 31.32 -2.32
CA GLY A 92 22.96 30.93 -3.10
C GLY A 92 22.20 29.73 -2.51
N GLN A 93 22.62 29.23 -1.35
CA GLN A 93 21.94 28.14 -0.66
C GLN A 93 20.50 28.51 -0.29
N LEU A 94 20.22 29.76 0.05
CA LEU A 94 18.88 30.24 0.34
C LEU A 94 17.95 30.03 -0.86
N ALA A 95 18.38 30.40 -2.07
CA ALA A 95 17.58 30.22 -3.28
C ALA A 95 17.27 28.75 -3.54
N ARG A 96 18.22 27.85 -3.25
CA ARG A 96 18.03 26.41 -3.34
C ARG A 96 17.01 25.91 -2.32
N VAL A 97 17.14 26.30 -1.05
CA VAL A 97 16.21 25.96 0.04
C VAL A 97 14.80 26.43 -0.29
N VAL A 98 14.65 27.66 -0.80
CA VAL A 98 13.34 28.19 -1.23
C VAL A 98 12.79 27.41 -2.41
N GLY A 99 13.62 27.03 -3.37
CA GLY A 99 13.23 26.18 -4.51
C GLY A 99 12.75 24.79 -4.05
N ASP A 100 13.51 24.17 -3.15
CA ASP A 100 13.14 22.86 -2.56
C ASP A 100 11.84 22.98 -1.76
N LEU A 101 11.64 24.05 -1.00
CA LEU A 101 10.42 24.29 -0.24
C LEU A 101 9.19 24.48 -1.13
N ARG A 102 9.32 25.20 -2.24
CA ARG A 102 8.26 25.33 -3.26
C ARG A 102 7.91 23.99 -3.89
N ALA A 103 8.90 23.14 -4.16
CA ALA A 103 8.68 21.79 -4.66
C ALA A 103 7.95 20.91 -3.62
N VAL A 104 8.32 21.02 -2.34
CA VAL A 104 7.62 20.34 -1.24
C VAL A 104 6.18 20.83 -1.13
N TYR A 105 5.95 22.14 -1.19
CA TYR A 105 4.62 22.74 -1.15
C TYR A 105 3.70 22.20 -2.23
N SER A 106 4.16 22.15 -3.50
CA SER A 106 3.39 21.60 -4.61
C SER A 106 3.10 20.10 -4.42
N ARG A 107 4.05 19.33 -3.88
CA ARG A 107 3.87 17.90 -3.59
C ARG A 107 2.86 17.68 -2.46
N LEU A 108 2.85 18.54 -1.43
CA LEU A 108 1.87 18.47 -0.34
C LEU A 108 0.44 18.74 -0.86
N GLU A 109 0.27 19.70 -1.76
CA GLU A 109 -1.01 19.97 -2.41
C GLU A 109 -1.52 18.74 -3.17
N MET A 110 -0.67 18.12 -3.99
CA MET A 110 -1.01 16.87 -4.68
C MET A 110 -1.31 15.73 -3.71
N ALA A 111 -0.54 15.58 -2.63
CA ALA A 111 -0.79 14.55 -1.62
C ALA A 111 -2.15 14.75 -0.92
N ILE A 112 -2.54 15.99 -0.61
CA ILE A 112 -3.86 16.29 -0.03
C ILE A 112 -4.97 15.89 -1.01
N LEU A 113 -4.86 16.26 -2.28
CA LEU A 113 -5.83 15.88 -3.31
C LEU A 113 -5.95 14.35 -3.47
N MET A 114 -4.82 13.64 -3.44
CA MET A 114 -4.80 12.17 -3.50
C MET A 114 -5.50 11.55 -2.29
N VAL A 115 -5.23 12.06 -1.07
CA VAL A 115 -5.90 11.60 0.15
C VAL A 115 -7.41 11.87 0.09
N GLU A 116 -7.84 13.01 -0.45
CA GLU A 116 -9.26 13.35 -0.64
C GLU A 116 -9.94 12.41 -1.64
N GLN A 117 -9.29 12.12 -2.77
CA GLN A 117 -9.81 11.18 -3.76
C GLN A 117 -9.91 9.75 -3.21
N GLU A 118 -8.90 9.30 -2.48
CA GLU A 118 -8.92 7.99 -1.82
C GLU A 118 -9.93 7.94 -0.68
N GLN A 119 -10.12 9.02 0.07
CA GLN A 119 -11.14 9.11 1.12
C GLN A 119 -12.55 8.97 0.53
N ALA A 120 -12.81 9.54 -0.64
CA ALA A 120 -14.08 9.39 -1.36
C ALA A 120 -14.32 7.94 -1.83
N LYS A 121 -13.26 7.17 -2.11
CA LYS A 121 -13.33 5.75 -2.49
C LYS A 121 -13.34 4.81 -1.28
N MET A 122 -12.74 5.22 -0.15
CA MET A 122 -12.60 4.41 1.07
C MET A 122 -13.79 4.59 2.01
N THR A 123 -14.97 4.16 1.62
CA THR A 123 -16.15 4.16 2.51
C THR A 123 -16.03 3.21 3.69
N ARG A 124 -15.12 2.24 3.68
CA ARG A 124 -14.74 1.41 4.85
C ARG A 124 -13.35 0.79 4.64
N ARG A 125 -12.39 1.10 5.51
CA ARG A 125 -11.12 0.37 5.59
C ARG A 125 -11.38 -1.10 5.87
N GLN A 126 -11.12 -1.94 4.90
CA GLN A 126 -11.15 -3.38 5.12
C GLN A 126 -10.01 -3.74 6.10
N ASN A 127 -10.30 -4.62 7.05
CA ASN A 127 -9.28 -5.21 7.89
C ASN A 127 -8.24 -5.88 6.97
N PRO A 128 -6.91 -5.64 7.12
CA PRO A 128 -5.88 -6.26 6.29
C PRO A 128 -6.03 -7.76 6.15
N ALA A 129 -6.37 -8.47 7.24
CA ALA A 129 -6.64 -9.89 7.19
C ALA A 129 -7.89 -10.23 6.34
N THR A 130 -8.95 -9.42 6.39
CA THR A 130 -10.13 -9.59 5.53
C THR A 130 -9.80 -9.33 4.07
N TRP A 131 -9.02 -8.29 3.80
CA TRP A 131 -8.52 -8.01 2.45
C TRP A 131 -7.68 -9.17 1.91
N PHE A 132 -6.77 -9.70 2.74
CA PHE A 132 -5.96 -10.87 2.39
C PHE A 132 -6.83 -12.08 2.04
N LEU A 133 -7.85 -12.41 2.84
CA LEU A 133 -8.75 -13.53 2.57
C LEU A 133 -9.44 -13.39 1.21
N LEU A 134 -9.92 -12.19 0.88
CA LEU A 134 -10.57 -11.91 -0.40
C LEU A 134 -9.58 -12.01 -1.57
N ALA A 135 -8.37 -11.48 -1.41
CA ALA A 135 -7.34 -11.53 -2.45
C ALA A 135 -6.87 -12.96 -2.73
N VAL A 136 -6.72 -13.79 -1.69
CA VAL A 136 -6.39 -15.21 -1.85
C VAL A 136 -7.55 -16.00 -2.45
N HIS A 137 -8.80 -15.66 -2.12
CA HIS A 137 -9.99 -16.25 -2.76
C HIS A 137 -9.97 -15.98 -4.27
N ASP A 138 -9.69 -14.75 -4.69
CA ASP A 138 -9.61 -14.41 -6.11
C ASP A 138 -8.46 -15.13 -6.82
N LEU A 139 -7.30 -15.21 -6.17
CA LEU A 139 -6.16 -15.95 -6.70
C LEU A 139 -6.47 -17.45 -6.84
N PHE A 140 -7.16 -18.04 -5.86
CA PHE A 140 -7.61 -19.44 -5.94
C PHE A 140 -8.56 -19.64 -7.11
N SER A 141 -9.54 -18.75 -7.29
CA SER A 141 -10.48 -18.74 -8.41
C SER A 141 -9.75 -18.65 -9.78
N GLU A 142 -8.75 -17.77 -9.88
CA GLU A 142 -7.95 -17.62 -11.09
C GLU A 142 -7.16 -18.90 -11.44
N ILE A 143 -6.56 -19.55 -10.43
CA ILE A 143 -5.77 -20.77 -10.65
C ILE A 143 -6.64 -21.97 -10.98
N THR A 144 -7.81 -22.11 -10.34
CA THR A 144 -8.71 -23.25 -10.56
C THR A 144 -9.65 -23.07 -11.75
N GLY A 145 -9.84 -21.83 -12.22
CA GLY A 145 -10.85 -21.48 -13.21
C GLY A 145 -12.29 -21.51 -12.67
N GLU A 146 -12.48 -21.70 -11.34
CA GLU A 146 -13.79 -21.69 -10.70
C GLU A 146 -14.25 -20.25 -10.43
N ALA A 147 -15.39 -19.85 -10.97
CA ALA A 147 -15.93 -18.49 -10.76
C ALA A 147 -16.30 -18.24 -9.28
N GLU A 148 -16.79 -19.27 -8.61
CA GLU A 148 -17.18 -19.26 -7.19
C GLU A 148 -16.61 -20.47 -6.47
N PRO A 149 -15.32 -20.45 -6.10
CA PRO A 149 -14.72 -21.55 -5.37
C PRO A 149 -15.40 -21.75 -4.02
N GLY A 150 -15.59 -23.01 -3.63
CA GLY A 150 -16.17 -23.35 -2.34
C GLY A 150 -15.41 -22.67 -1.20
N THR A 151 -16.15 -22.14 -0.22
CA THR A 151 -15.60 -21.33 0.89
C THR A 151 -15.02 -22.16 2.04
N ALA A 152 -14.85 -23.46 1.87
CA ALA A 152 -14.34 -24.38 2.91
C ALA A 152 -13.31 -25.37 2.33
N GLY A 153 -12.75 -26.19 3.19
CA GLY A 153 -11.90 -27.30 2.78
C GLY A 153 -10.62 -26.90 2.05
N PRO A 154 -10.52 -27.18 0.75
CA PRO A 154 -9.32 -26.90 -0.03
C PRO A 154 -8.87 -25.44 0.02
N LEU A 155 -9.81 -24.49 -0.15
CA LEU A 155 -9.51 -23.05 -0.08
C LEU A 155 -8.99 -22.63 1.30
N HIS A 156 -9.55 -23.16 2.40
CA HIS A 156 -9.07 -22.87 3.76
C HIS A 156 -7.61 -23.31 3.94
N ARG A 157 -7.29 -24.56 3.55
CA ARG A 157 -5.90 -25.06 3.63
C ARG A 157 -4.94 -24.30 2.73
N PHE A 158 -5.36 -23.96 1.52
CA PHE A 158 -4.60 -23.11 0.60
C PHE A 158 -4.32 -21.74 1.24
N THR A 159 -5.34 -21.08 1.78
CA THR A 159 -5.23 -19.77 2.43
C THR A 159 -4.26 -19.80 3.61
N LYS A 160 -4.29 -20.84 4.46
CA LYS A 160 -3.31 -21.00 5.56
C LYS A 160 -1.88 -21.08 5.03
N ARG A 161 -1.64 -21.83 3.94
CA ARG A 161 -0.32 -21.93 3.32
C ARG A 161 0.13 -20.61 2.72
N CYS A 162 -0.77 -19.90 2.04
CA CYS A 162 -0.47 -18.57 1.49
C CYS A 162 -0.16 -17.55 2.61
N ALA A 163 -0.91 -17.57 3.70
CA ALA A 163 -0.64 -16.72 4.86
C ALA A 163 0.76 -16.95 5.43
N ALA A 164 1.14 -18.20 5.66
CA ALA A 164 2.48 -18.55 6.14
C ALA A 164 3.62 -18.14 5.19
N LEU A 165 3.33 -17.93 3.89
CA LEU A 165 4.30 -17.45 2.91
C LEU A 165 4.41 -15.93 2.87
N VAL A 166 3.29 -15.22 3.11
CA VAL A 166 3.22 -13.76 3.05
C VAL A 166 3.63 -13.13 4.37
N ASP A 167 2.94 -13.47 5.44
CA ASP A 167 3.21 -13.01 6.81
C ASP A 167 2.57 -14.03 7.78
N PRO A 168 3.37 -14.73 8.60
CA PRO A 168 2.86 -15.73 9.54
C PRO A 168 1.95 -15.13 10.63
N GLU A 169 1.93 -13.81 10.80
CA GLU A 169 1.03 -13.12 11.72
C GLU A 169 -0.38 -12.90 11.15
N ILE A 170 -0.62 -13.27 9.88
CA ILE A 170 -1.96 -13.15 9.28
C ILE A 170 -2.92 -14.08 10.01
N ASP A 171 -3.93 -13.48 10.64
CA ASP A 171 -4.99 -14.20 11.35
C ASP A 171 -5.93 -14.90 10.35
N VAL A 172 -5.63 -16.16 10.04
CA VAL A 172 -6.52 -17.06 9.30
C VAL A 172 -7.25 -17.94 10.32
N PRO A 173 -8.59 -17.98 10.33
CA PRO A 173 -9.35 -18.78 11.29
C PRO A 173 -8.91 -20.24 11.31
N GLU A 174 -8.75 -20.80 12.50
CA GLU A 174 -8.28 -22.19 12.68
C GLU A 174 -9.28 -23.23 12.12
N SER A 175 -10.58 -23.05 12.41
CA SER A 175 -11.61 -23.96 11.94
C SER A 175 -12.16 -23.59 10.58
N GLU A 176 -12.51 -24.57 9.76
CA GLU A 176 -13.15 -24.38 8.46
C GLU A 176 -14.48 -23.61 8.58
N ASN A 177 -15.27 -23.88 9.63
CA ASN A 177 -16.53 -23.17 9.86
C ASN A 177 -16.33 -21.67 10.13
N SER A 178 -15.35 -21.33 10.96
CA SER A 178 -15.02 -19.92 11.25
C SER A 178 -14.47 -19.22 10.02
N PHE A 179 -13.64 -19.90 9.25
CA PHE A 179 -13.12 -19.41 7.97
C PHE A 179 -14.25 -19.14 6.98
N HIS A 180 -15.15 -20.13 6.80
CA HIS A 180 -16.33 -20.02 5.93
C HIS A 180 -17.19 -18.80 6.31
N LYS A 181 -17.57 -18.68 7.59
CA LYS A 181 -18.37 -17.54 8.07
C LYS A 181 -17.70 -16.20 7.79
N ARG A 182 -16.38 -16.10 8.07
CA ARG A 182 -15.62 -14.86 7.88
C ARG A 182 -15.49 -14.50 6.41
N LEU A 183 -15.21 -15.48 5.55
CA LEU A 183 -15.06 -15.25 4.10
C LEU A 183 -16.41 -14.90 3.46
N THR A 184 -17.49 -15.63 3.77
CA THR A 184 -18.84 -15.34 3.26
C THR A 184 -19.30 -13.95 3.68
N ALA A 185 -19.07 -13.54 4.94
CA ALA A 185 -19.37 -12.18 5.39
C ALA A 185 -18.52 -11.12 4.68
N ALA A 186 -17.28 -11.45 4.32
CA ALA A 186 -16.41 -10.55 3.55
C ALA A 186 -16.87 -10.42 2.09
N LEU A 187 -17.23 -11.53 1.45
CA LEU A 187 -17.76 -11.56 0.09
C LEU A 187 -19.08 -10.80 -0.03
N ALA A 188 -20.01 -10.98 0.93
CA ALA A 188 -21.28 -10.27 0.96
C ALA A 188 -21.14 -8.74 1.09
N ARG A 189 -20.04 -8.27 1.68
CA ARG A 189 -19.74 -6.84 1.83
C ARG A 189 -18.91 -6.27 0.67
N ARG A 190 -18.54 -7.12 -0.26
CA ARG A 190 -17.68 -6.75 -1.37
C ARG A 190 -18.46 -5.94 -2.41
N THR A 191 -18.09 -4.69 -2.60
CA THR A 191 -18.57 -3.84 -3.70
C THR A 191 -17.55 -3.90 -4.84
N GLY A 192 -17.71 -4.88 -5.75
CA GLY A 192 -16.83 -5.05 -6.90
C GLY A 192 -15.61 -5.98 -6.66
N LYS A 193 -14.90 -6.36 -7.75
CA LYS A 193 -13.62 -7.08 -7.66
C LYS A 193 -12.62 -6.19 -6.91
N ILE A 194 -11.79 -6.80 -6.06
CA ILE A 194 -10.65 -6.09 -5.49
C ILE A 194 -9.81 -5.63 -6.68
N ALA A 195 -9.92 -4.36 -7.04
CA ALA A 195 -8.93 -3.77 -7.89
C ALA A 195 -7.62 -3.93 -7.10
N VAL A 196 -6.73 -4.80 -7.57
CA VAL A 196 -5.32 -4.71 -7.21
C VAL A 196 -4.99 -3.27 -7.56
N LEU A 197 -4.78 -2.43 -6.54
CA LEU A 197 -4.48 -1.02 -6.73
C LEU A 197 -3.41 -0.98 -7.83
N PRO A 198 -3.65 -0.34 -8.98
CA PRO A 198 -2.60 -0.18 -9.95
C PRO A 198 -1.46 0.43 -9.16
N MET A 199 -0.32 -0.26 -9.17
CA MET A 199 0.90 0.21 -8.54
C MET A 199 1.03 1.67 -8.95
N ILE A 200 0.99 2.60 -8.00
CA ILE A 200 1.34 3.98 -8.27
C ILE A 200 2.82 3.90 -8.67
N ILE A 201 3.04 3.75 -9.96
CA ILE A 201 4.36 3.87 -10.55
C ILE A 201 4.66 5.36 -10.39
N PHE A 202 5.43 5.70 -9.36
CA PHE A 202 6.07 7.00 -9.31
C PHE A 202 6.91 7.10 -10.58
N PRO A 203 6.59 8.00 -11.53
CA PRO A 203 7.40 8.18 -12.70
C PRO A 203 8.75 8.75 -12.25
N GLY A 204 9.79 7.94 -12.38
CA GLY A 204 11.18 8.37 -12.22
C GLY A 204 11.87 7.86 -10.97
N LYS A 205 12.35 6.63 -11.07
CA LYS A 205 13.75 6.27 -10.81
C LYS A 205 13.94 4.81 -11.19
N GLU A 206 14.75 4.60 -12.17
CA GLU A 206 15.48 3.35 -12.39
C GLU A 206 16.23 3.03 -11.09
N GLY A 207 16.06 1.81 -10.58
CA GLY A 207 16.80 1.31 -9.42
C GLY A 207 16.01 1.14 -8.14
N PHE A 208 15.18 0.09 -8.06
CA PHE A 208 14.64 -0.41 -6.78
C PHE A 208 15.68 -1.23 -5.99
N GLU A 209 16.97 -1.09 -6.28
CA GLU A 209 18.03 -1.84 -5.59
C GLU A 209 18.26 -1.39 -4.15
N ASN A 210 17.71 -0.25 -3.72
CA ASN A 210 17.87 0.30 -2.37
C ASN A 210 16.54 0.72 -1.72
N ASP A 211 15.46 -0.03 -1.93
CA ASP A 211 14.22 0.22 -1.23
C ASP A 211 14.37 -0.28 0.24
N PRO A 212 14.32 0.63 1.25
CA PRO A 212 14.46 0.24 2.66
C PRO A 212 13.36 -0.70 3.16
N ILE A 213 12.28 -0.88 2.40
CA ILE A 213 11.20 -1.82 2.70
C ILE A 213 11.55 -3.25 2.26
N PHE A 214 12.50 -3.39 1.33
CA PHE A 214 12.96 -4.68 0.81
C PHE A 214 14.48 -4.66 0.65
N PRO A 215 15.27 -4.86 1.74
CA PRO A 215 16.70 -5.00 1.60
C PRO A 215 17.00 -6.20 0.69
N ALA A 216 17.82 -5.98 -0.32
CA ALA A 216 18.36 -7.04 -1.14
C ALA A 216 19.19 -7.98 -0.25
N ASN A 217 18.83 -9.26 -0.20
CA ASN A 217 19.64 -10.35 0.31
C ASN A 217 20.12 -11.17 -0.87
#